data_0803a38ce984ed1c509961ed84641abe
#
_entry.id   0803a38ce984ed1c509961ed84641abe
#
_cell.length_a   1.000
_cell.length_b   1.000
_cell.length_c   1.000
_cell.angle_alpha   90.00
_cell.angle_beta   90.00
_cell.angle_gamma   90.00
#
_symmetry.space_group_name_H-M   'P 1'
#
loop_
_entity.id
_entity.type
_entity.pdbx_description
1 polymer ?
#
loop_
_entity_poly.entity_id
_entity_poly.type
_entity_poly.pdbx_seq_one_letter_code
_entity_poly.pdbx_strand_id
1 'polypeptide(L)'
;MAGATLFDMNDKRSADKQKALDSALAQIERQFGKGSIMKLGADNPVAEIEATSTGSLGLDIALGIGGLPKGRIIEIFGPESSGKTTLTLHVVAEEQKKGGVCAFVDAEHALDPQYAKKLGVNLDELLISQPDTGEQALEIVDTLVRSGAVSLVVVDSVAALTPKSEIEGDMGDMQMGSQARLMSQAMRKLTASIGRSNCMVIFINQIRMKIGVMFGSPETTTGGNALKFYASVRLDIRRAGSIKDRDEVTGNATRVKVVKNKVAPPFRQVEFDIMYGEGISKVGELIDLGIKAGVVEKSGSWYSYGDERIGQGRENAKQFLRDHPDMAHAIEDKIRASHGLDFGVADDGDEVMAED
;
A
#
# COMPACT_ATOMS: atom_id res chain seq x y z
N MET A 1 20.87 28.86 60.12
CA MET A 1 20.32 27.61 59.54
C MET A 1 19.71 28.00 58.23
N ALA A 2 20.39 27.59 57.13
CA ALA A 2 20.03 28.00 55.79
C ALA A 2 18.75 27.24 55.30
N GLY A 3 17.74 27.98 54.94
CA GLY A 3 16.54 27.43 54.33
C GLY A 3 16.87 26.95 52.95
N ALA A 4 16.77 25.64 52.73
CA ALA A 4 16.76 25.06 51.36
C ALA A 4 15.59 25.67 50.62
N THR A 5 15.84 26.39 49.56
CA THR A 5 14.83 27.02 48.73
C THR A 5 13.99 25.95 47.99
N LEU A 6 12.73 26.21 47.79
CA LEU A 6 11.80 25.33 47.00
C LEU A 6 12.40 24.90 45.62
N PHE A 7 13.30 25.69 45.09
CA PHE A 7 14.09 25.39 43.87
C PHE A 7 15.05 24.21 44.06
N ASP A 8 15.80 24.14 45.15
CA ASP A 8 16.74 23.03 45.44
C ASP A 8 16.02 21.69 45.68
N MET A 9 14.83 21.72 46.23
CA MET A 9 14.01 20.51 46.39
C MET A 9 13.43 19.99 45.08
N ASN A 10 13.12 20.87 44.13
CA ASN A 10 12.63 20.49 42.82
C ASN A 10 13.74 19.89 41.94
N ASP A 11 14.95 20.44 41.99
CA ASP A 11 16.12 19.91 41.27
C ASP A 11 16.57 18.54 41.80
N LYS A 12 16.58 18.33 43.13
CA LYS A 12 16.85 17.00 43.70
C LYS A 12 15.82 15.97 43.31
N ARG A 13 14.52 16.32 43.35
CA ARG A 13 13.44 15.42 42.90
C ARG A 13 13.55 15.09 41.40
N SER A 14 13.99 16.02 40.58
CA SER A 14 14.25 15.81 39.15
C SER A 14 15.40 14.84 38.93
N ALA A 15 16.52 15.02 39.64
CA ALA A 15 17.69 14.17 39.56
C ALA A 15 17.42 12.72 40.07
N ASP A 16 16.64 12.57 41.12
CA ASP A 16 16.26 11.25 41.63
C ASP A 16 15.30 10.52 40.69
N LYS A 17 14.37 11.23 40.05
CA LYS A 17 13.52 10.67 38.99
C LYS A 17 14.31 10.22 37.77
N GLN A 18 15.31 11.01 37.36
CA GLN A 18 16.16 10.65 36.22
C GLN A 18 16.97 9.38 36.51
N LYS A 19 17.58 9.27 37.69
CA LYS A 19 18.32 8.05 38.12
C LYS A 19 17.41 6.82 38.16
N ALA A 20 16.20 6.98 38.67
CA ALA A 20 15.22 5.88 38.69
C ALA A 20 14.84 5.45 37.28
N LEU A 21 14.64 6.40 36.36
CA LEU A 21 14.36 6.13 34.95
C LEU A 21 15.52 5.39 34.28
N ASP A 22 16.76 5.89 34.44
CA ASP A 22 17.94 5.28 33.85
C ASP A 22 18.17 3.84 34.36
N SER A 23 17.89 3.61 35.66
CA SER A 23 17.95 2.26 36.24
C SER A 23 16.88 1.34 35.64
N ALA A 24 15.64 1.84 35.43
CA ALA A 24 14.58 1.08 34.81
C ALA A 24 14.89 0.75 33.34
N LEU A 25 15.42 1.70 32.59
CA LEU A 25 15.85 1.49 31.20
C LEU A 25 16.94 0.40 31.11
N ALA A 26 17.96 0.49 31.96
CA ALA A 26 19.02 -0.50 32.03
C ALA A 26 18.51 -1.91 32.42
N GLN A 27 17.49 -2.00 33.28
CA GLN A 27 16.86 -3.25 33.66
C GLN A 27 16.07 -3.85 32.48
N ILE A 28 15.32 -3.02 31.73
CA ILE A 28 14.56 -3.43 30.55
C ILE A 28 15.54 -3.97 29.49
N GLU A 29 16.61 -3.28 29.20
CA GLU A 29 17.61 -3.72 28.22
C GLU A 29 18.31 -5.03 28.61
N ARG A 30 18.58 -5.25 29.91
CA ARG A 30 19.13 -6.52 30.38
C ARG A 30 18.15 -7.67 30.24
N GLN A 31 16.87 -7.43 30.49
CA GLN A 31 15.84 -8.47 30.48
C GLN A 31 15.34 -8.80 29.06
N PHE A 32 15.21 -7.81 28.19
CA PHE A 32 14.60 -7.95 26.87
C PHE A 32 15.54 -7.73 25.70
N GLY A 33 16.80 -7.33 25.96
CA GLY A 33 17.81 -7.07 24.96
C GLY A 33 17.93 -5.57 24.59
N LYS A 34 19.09 -5.21 24.02
CA LYS A 34 19.33 -3.84 23.53
C LYS A 34 18.32 -3.46 22.46
N GLY A 35 17.81 -2.23 22.53
CA GLY A 35 16.82 -1.71 21.59
C GLY A 35 15.37 -2.08 21.93
N SER A 36 15.11 -2.80 23.04
CA SER A 36 13.75 -3.09 23.52
C SER A 36 12.99 -1.83 23.96
N ILE A 37 13.72 -0.78 24.31
CA ILE A 37 13.20 0.55 24.60
C ILE A 37 14.16 1.61 24.04
N MET A 38 13.62 2.66 23.42
CA MET A 38 14.43 3.76 22.87
C MET A 38 13.72 5.09 23.06
N LYS A 39 14.47 6.17 23.15
CA LYS A 39 13.93 7.53 23.08
C LYS A 39 13.81 7.94 21.62
N LEU A 40 12.63 8.39 21.21
CA LEU A 40 12.41 9.03 19.91
C LEU A 40 12.93 10.47 20.01
N GLY A 41 14.04 10.78 19.36
CA GLY A 41 14.66 12.11 19.39
C GLY A 41 15.78 12.22 18.37
N ALA A 42 16.52 13.33 18.39
CA ALA A 42 17.57 13.67 17.42
C ALA A 42 18.69 12.61 17.31
N ASP A 43 18.96 11.88 18.40
CA ASP A 43 20.00 10.84 18.45
C ASP A 43 19.54 9.48 17.89
N ASN A 44 18.22 9.31 17.69
CA ASN A 44 17.61 8.15 17.06
C ASN A 44 16.58 8.65 16.04
N PRO A 45 17.00 8.99 14.82
CA PRO A 45 16.04 9.38 13.78
C PRO A 45 15.07 8.22 13.58
N VAL A 46 13.78 8.54 13.60
CA VAL A 46 12.75 7.57 13.20
C VAL A 46 13.13 7.13 11.80
N ALA A 47 13.41 5.85 11.62
CA ALA A 47 13.71 5.32 10.30
C ALA A 47 12.58 5.72 9.36
N GLU A 48 12.92 6.33 8.23
CA GLU A 48 11.94 6.65 7.20
C GLU A 48 11.21 5.38 6.80
N ILE A 49 9.89 5.47 6.73
CA ILE A 49 9.07 4.34 6.34
C ILE A 49 9.24 4.16 4.84
N GLU A 50 9.92 3.11 4.44
CA GLU A 50 10.02 2.73 3.03
C GLU A 50 8.62 2.49 2.44
N ALA A 51 8.45 2.93 1.20
CA ALA A 51 7.19 2.79 0.49
C ALA A 51 7.38 2.15 -0.89
N THR A 52 6.37 1.41 -1.32
CA THR A 52 6.26 0.85 -2.66
C THR A 52 5.20 1.60 -3.43
N SER A 53 5.54 2.11 -4.62
CA SER A 53 4.58 2.78 -5.50
C SER A 53 3.38 1.88 -5.79
N THR A 54 2.22 2.48 -5.90
CA THR A 54 0.98 1.79 -6.29
C THR A 54 0.82 1.64 -7.81
N GLY A 55 1.74 2.24 -8.57
CA GLY A 55 1.59 2.38 -10.01
C GLY A 55 0.69 3.54 -10.44
N SER A 56 0.02 4.21 -9.49
CA SER A 56 -0.74 5.44 -9.67
C SER A 56 -0.07 6.58 -8.92
N LEU A 57 0.45 7.56 -9.65
CA LEU A 57 1.11 8.73 -9.06
C LEU A 57 0.16 9.51 -8.14
N GLY A 58 -1.10 9.64 -8.54
CA GLY A 58 -2.11 10.32 -7.73
C GLY A 58 -2.36 9.62 -6.39
N LEU A 59 -2.39 8.28 -6.38
CA LEU A 59 -2.55 7.51 -5.16
C LEU A 59 -1.30 7.57 -4.28
N ASP A 60 -0.11 7.52 -4.87
CA ASP A 60 1.16 7.67 -4.14
C ASP A 60 1.24 9.02 -3.42
N ILE A 61 0.83 10.12 -4.09
CA ILE A 61 0.70 11.46 -3.49
C ILE A 61 -0.36 11.46 -2.37
N ALA A 62 -1.50 10.81 -2.58
CA ALA A 62 -2.57 10.76 -1.58
C ALA A 62 -2.17 9.97 -0.33
N LEU A 63 -1.30 8.97 -0.47
CA LEU A 63 -0.74 8.20 0.63
C LEU A 63 0.29 8.99 1.46
N GLY A 64 0.89 10.04 0.89
CA GLY A 64 1.73 11.02 1.59
C GLY A 64 3.17 10.57 1.85
N ILE A 65 3.54 9.37 1.50
CA ILE A 65 4.89 8.78 1.62
C ILE A 65 5.37 8.16 0.29
N GLY A 66 4.73 8.53 -0.83
CA GLY A 66 5.11 8.04 -2.15
C GLY A 66 4.67 6.61 -2.49
N GLY A 67 3.77 6.01 -1.69
CA GLY A 67 3.25 4.67 -1.95
C GLY A 67 2.71 3.97 -0.71
N LEU A 68 2.59 2.65 -0.77
CA LEU A 68 2.17 1.80 0.34
C LEU A 68 3.35 1.50 1.29
N PRO A 69 3.17 1.62 2.62
CA PRO A 69 4.25 1.44 3.60
C PRO A 69 4.70 -0.02 3.70
N LYS A 70 6.02 -0.26 3.63
CA LYS A 70 6.62 -1.57 3.95
C LYS A 70 6.49 -1.90 5.44
N GLY A 71 6.57 -3.17 5.78
CA GLY A 71 6.43 -3.63 7.17
C GLY A 71 5.04 -3.40 7.77
N ARG A 72 4.00 -3.30 6.93
CA ARG A 72 2.63 -2.98 7.35
C ARG A 72 1.59 -3.88 6.69
N ILE A 73 0.44 -3.95 7.34
CA ILE A 73 -0.78 -4.59 6.81
C ILE A 73 -1.59 -3.53 6.08
N ILE A 74 -1.98 -3.84 4.85
CA ILE A 74 -2.81 -3.00 3.97
C ILE A 74 -4.11 -3.75 3.68
N GLU A 75 -5.24 -3.07 3.66
CA GLU A 75 -6.49 -3.60 3.15
C GLU A 75 -6.95 -2.81 1.94
N ILE A 76 -7.18 -3.48 0.82
CA ILE A 76 -7.78 -2.92 -0.40
C ILE A 76 -9.15 -3.57 -0.56
N PHE A 77 -10.22 -2.78 -0.48
CA PHE A 77 -11.57 -3.31 -0.53
C PHE A 77 -12.47 -2.50 -1.46
N GLY A 78 -13.50 -3.14 -1.95
CA GLY A 78 -14.46 -2.53 -2.86
C GLY A 78 -15.40 -3.56 -3.48
N PRO A 79 -16.36 -3.10 -4.30
CA PRO A 79 -17.24 -3.98 -5.07
C PRO A 79 -16.45 -4.90 -6.01
N GLU A 80 -17.12 -5.90 -6.53
CA GLU A 80 -16.59 -6.73 -7.61
C GLU A 80 -16.27 -5.88 -8.84
N SER A 81 -15.24 -6.28 -9.61
CA SER A 81 -14.80 -5.58 -10.82
C SER A 81 -14.43 -4.10 -10.63
N SER A 82 -14.07 -3.68 -9.40
CA SER A 82 -13.65 -2.30 -9.10
C SER A 82 -12.17 -2.01 -9.38
N GLY A 83 -11.38 -3.03 -9.73
CA GLY A 83 -9.93 -2.89 -10.00
C GLY A 83 -9.02 -3.22 -8.83
N LYS A 84 -9.49 -3.92 -7.79
CA LYS A 84 -8.68 -4.33 -6.62
C LYS A 84 -7.43 -5.13 -7.01
N THR A 85 -7.64 -6.23 -7.73
CA THR A 85 -6.56 -7.12 -8.19
C THR A 85 -5.64 -6.38 -9.17
N THR A 86 -6.18 -5.55 -10.06
CA THR A 86 -5.39 -4.71 -10.99
C THR A 86 -4.44 -3.79 -10.23
N LEU A 87 -4.96 -3.01 -9.26
CA LEU A 87 -4.14 -2.13 -8.44
C LEU A 87 -3.05 -2.93 -7.69
N THR A 88 -3.41 -4.07 -7.13
CA THR A 88 -2.47 -4.90 -6.37
C THR A 88 -1.39 -5.50 -7.26
N LEU A 89 -1.72 -5.92 -8.49
CA LEU A 89 -0.72 -6.41 -9.45
C LEU A 89 0.25 -5.31 -9.89
N HIS A 90 -0.20 -4.05 -10.00
CA HIS A 90 0.73 -2.94 -10.21
C HIS A 90 1.70 -2.76 -9.04
N VAL A 91 1.21 -2.88 -7.79
CA VAL A 91 2.10 -2.84 -6.60
C VAL A 91 3.14 -3.98 -6.66
N VAL A 92 2.73 -5.19 -7.05
CA VAL A 92 3.64 -6.33 -7.25
C VAL A 92 4.72 -5.98 -8.28
N ALA A 93 4.31 -5.45 -9.44
CA ALA A 93 5.24 -5.07 -10.51
C ALA A 93 6.23 -3.98 -10.06
N GLU A 94 5.76 -2.97 -9.33
CA GLU A 94 6.61 -1.90 -8.81
C GLU A 94 7.58 -2.39 -7.72
N GLU A 95 7.17 -3.37 -6.88
CA GLU A 95 8.07 -3.97 -5.90
C GLU A 95 9.13 -4.87 -6.55
N GLN A 96 8.75 -5.66 -7.57
CA GLN A 96 9.70 -6.48 -8.34
C GLN A 96 10.74 -5.64 -9.08
N LYS A 97 10.38 -4.45 -9.60
CA LYS A 97 11.34 -3.51 -10.22
C LYS A 97 12.44 -3.05 -9.25
N LYS A 98 12.14 -3.04 -7.95
CA LYS A 98 13.11 -2.73 -6.89
C LYS A 98 13.89 -3.98 -6.42
N GLY A 99 13.77 -5.11 -7.11
CA GLY A 99 14.38 -6.39 -6.73
C GLY A 99 13.68 -7.10 -5.57
N GLY A 100 12.47 -6.67 -5.18
CA GLY A 100 11.72 -7.28 -4.09
C GLY A 100 11.08 -8.60 -4.49
N VAL A 101 11.21 -9.63 -3.64
CA VAL A 101 10.53 -10.91 -3.82
C VAL A 101 9.06 -10.77 -3.43
N CYS A 102 8.17 -11.16 -4.35
CA CYS A 102 6.72 -11.07 -4.16
C CYS A 102 6.05 -12.44 -4.14
N ALA A 103 5.05 -12.59 -3.29
CA ALA A 103 4.21 -13.78 -3.23
C ALA A 103 2.73 -13.41 -3.38
N PHE A 104 1.98 -14.25 -4.10
CA PHE A 104 0.55 -14.10 -4.32
C PHE A 104 -0.18 -15.35 -3.82
N VAL A 105 -0.98 -15.19 -2.78
CA VAL A 105 -1.83 -16.25 -2.22
C VAL A 105 -3.22 -16.09 -2.83
N ASP A 106 -3.48 -16.88 -3.87
CA ASP A 106 -4.71 -16.85 -4.68
C ASP A 106 -5.74 -17.83 -4.11
N ALA A 107 -6.49 -17.36 -3.11
CA ALA A 107 -7.55 -18.14 -2.48
C ALA A 107 -8.85 -18.20 -3.32
N GLU A 108 -8.99 -17.33 -4.34
CA GLU A 108 -10.10 -17.35 -5.28
C GLU A 108 -9.83 -18.25 -6.50
N HIS A 109 -8.57 -18.69 -6.70
CA HIS A 109 -8.13 -19.47 -7.87
C HIS A 109 -8.44 -18.75 -9.21
N ALA A 110 -8.31 -17.43 -9.23
CA ALA A 110 -8.78 -16.57 -10.31
C ALA A 110 -7.69 -15.67 -10.93
N LEU A 111 -6.44 -15.82 -10.52
CA LEU A 111 -5.33 -15.02 -11.08
C LEU A 111 -5.10 -15.39 -12.54
N ASP A 112 -5.20 -14.39 -13.43
CA ASP A 112 -4.83 -14.51 -14.84
C ASP A 112 -3.34 -14.13 -15.03
N PRO A 113 -2.45 -15.12 -15.34
CA PRO A 113 -1.04 -14.84 -15.53
C PRO A 113 -0.77 -13.93 -16.74
N GLN A 114 -1.57 -14.04 -17.80
CA GLN A 114 -1.39 -13.20 -18.99
C GLN A 114 -1.71 -11.75 -18.72
N TYR A 115 -2.75 -11.50 -17.91
CA TYR A 115 -3.08 -10.16 -17.46
C TYR A 115 -2.00 -9.61 -16.51
N ALA A 116 -1.54 -10.39 -15.55
CA ALA A 116 -0.46 -10.00 -14.65
C ALA A 116 0.81 -9.59 -15.43
N LYS A 117 1.20 -10.38 -16.43
CA LYS A 117 2.34 -10.07 -17.31
C LYS A 117 2.16 -8.74 -18.07
N LYS A 118 0.96 -8.45 -18.58
CA LYS A 118 0.65 -7.18 -19.25
C LYS A 118 0.77 -5.98 -18.32
N LEU A 119 0.52 -6.16 -17.03
CA LEU A 119 0.68 -5.11 -16.00
C LEU A 119 2.15 -4.93 -15.56
N GLY A 120 3.08 -5.72 -16.11
CA GLY A 120 4.51 -5.63 -15.83
C GLY A 120 5.00 -6.56 -14.73
N VAL A 121 4.19 -7.53 -14.28
CA VAL A 121 4.61 -8.54 -13.31
C VAL A 121 5.56 -9.53 -13.98
N ASN A 122 6.72 -9.75 -13.39
CA ASN A 122 7.63 -10.82 -13.75
C ASN A 122 7.11 -12.15 -13.16
N LEU A 123 6.54 -13.00 -14.03
CA LEU A 123 5.92 -14.26 -13.62
C LEU A 123 6.95 -15.29 -13.16
N ASP A 124 8.17 -15.24 -13.69
CA ASP A 124 9.24 -16.21 -13.38
C ASP A 124 9.75 -16.02 -11.93
N GLU A 125 9.56 -14.82 -11.36
CA GLU A 125 9.96 -14.48 -9.99
C GLU A 125 8.77 -14.36 -9.02
N LEU A 126 7.54 -14.52 -9.49
CA LEU A 126 6.37 -14.46 -8.65
C LEU A 126 6.08 -15.80 -7.98
N LEU A 127 6.10 -15.84 -6.66
CA LEU A 127 5.67 -17.01 -5.89
C LEU A 127 4.14 -17.06 -5.86
N ILE A 128 3.54 -18.17 -6.28
CA ILE A 128 2.09 -18.36 -6.27
C ILE A 128 1.74 -19.54 -5.36
N SER A 129 0.71 -19.34 -4.53
CA SER A 129 0.11 -20.38 -3.71
C SER A 129 -1.41 -20.35 -3.85
N GLN A 130 -2.02 -21.54 -3.98
CA GLN A 130 -3.47 -21.72 -4.08
C GLN A 130 -3.94 -22.66 -2.96
N PRO A 131 -4.16 -22.11 -1.76
CA PRO A 131 -4.52 -22.92 -0.59
C PRO A 131 -5.99 -23.35 -0.62
N ASP A 132 -6.28 -24.53 -0.05
CA ASP A 132 -7.63 -25.07 0.04
C ASP A 132 -8.42 -24.51 1.23
N THR A 133 -7.74 -24.04 2.29
CA THR A 133 -8.37 -23.53 3.51
C THR A 133 -7.78 -22.18 3.94
N GLY A 134 -8.57 -21.42 4.69
CA GLY A 134 -8.12 -20.13 5.26
C GLY A 134 -6.95 -20.29 6.23
N GLU A 135 -6.93 -21.36 7.02
CA GLU A 135 -5.82 -21.70 7.93
C GLU A 135 -4.54 -21.94 7.14
N GLN A 136 -4.59 -22.75 6.07
CA GLN A 136 -3.44 -23.03 5.21
C GLN A 136 -2.92 -21.75 4.55
N ALA A 137 -3.81 -20.91 4.02
CA ALA A 137 -3.45 -19.61 3.44
C ALA A 137 -2.68 -18.74 4.42
N LEU A 138 -3.20 -18.56 5.63
CA LEU A 138 -2.62 -17.68 6.64
C LEU A 138 -1.33 -18.26 7.27
N GLU A 139 -1.17 -19.58 7.32
CA GLU A 139 0.08 -20.23 7.73
C GLU A 139 1.18 -20.05 6.67
N ILE A 140 0.82 -20.12 5.39
CA ILE A 140 1.75 -19.84 4.28
C ILE A 140 2.21 -18.38 4.39
N VAL A 141 1.28 -17.43 4.56
CA VAL A 141 1.62 -16.00 4.77
C VAL A 141 2.56 -15.82 5.96
N ASP A 142 2.26 -16.43 7.12
CA ASP A 142 3.10 -16.33 8.32
C ASP A 142 4.52 -16.87 8.07
N THR A 143 4.63 -17.98 7.37
CA THR A 143 5.91 -18.61 7.04
C THR A 143 6.74 -17.73 6.11
N LEU A 144 6.13 -17.19 5.03
CA LEU A 144 6.79 -16.29 4.10
C LEU A 144 7.26 -15.00 4.79
N VAL A 145 6.40 -14.38 5.58
CA VAL A 145 6.74 -13.15 6.33
C VAL A 145 7.89 -13.41 7.30
N ARG A 146 7.85 -14.51 8.06
CA ARG A 146 8.90 -14.83 9.04
C ARG A 146 10.24 -15.19 8.42
N SER A 147 10.27 -15.62 7.17
CA SER A 147 11.52 -15.90 6.46
C SER A 147 12.41 -14.65 6.31
N GLY A 148 11.81 -13.45 6.29
CA GLY A 148 12.50 -12.19 6.04
C GLY A 148 13.00 -12.02 4.60
N ALA A 149 12.71 -12.98 3.71
CA ALA A 149 13.15 -12.97 2.32
C ALA A 149 12.11 -12.39 1.35
N VAL A 150 10.85 -12.23 1.80
CA VAL A 150 9.74 -11.76 0.98
C VAL A 150 9.41 -10.32 1.34
N SER A 151 9.37 -9.44 0.34
CA SER A 151 9.08 -8.01 0.50
C SER A 151 7.58 -7.71 0.48
N LEU A 152 6.83 -8.49 -0.29
CA LEU A 152 5.38 -8.31 -0.48
C LEU A 152 4.66 -9.64 -0.52
N VAL A 153 3.61 -9.77 0.27
CA VAL A 153 2.64 -10.89 0.18
C VAL A 153 1.26 -10.32 -0.10
N VAL A 154 0.60 -10.81 -1.14
CA VAL A 154 -0.79 -10.50 -1.49
C VAL A 154 -1.68 -11.69 -1.11
N VAL A 155 -2.85 -11.42 -0.53
CA VAL A 155 -3.90 -12.41 -0.26
C VAL A 155 -5.17 -11.98 -1.00
N ASP A 156 -5.55 -12.74 -2.03
CA ASP A 156 -6.75 -12.47 -2.84
C ASP A 156 -7.71 -13.66 -2.76
N SER A 157 -8.81 -13.59 -2.05
CA SER A 157 -9.26 -12.49 -1.19
C SER A 157 -9.63 -13.03 0.20
N VAL A 158 -9.77 -12.12 1.18
CA VAL A 158 -10.26 -12.48 2.53
C VAL A 158 -11.60 -13.19 2.47
N ALA A 159 -12.46 -12.85 1.52
CA ALA A 159 -13.78 -13.48 1.35
C ALA A 159 -13.69 -14.97 1.04
N ALA A 160 -12.62 -15.42 0.39
CA ALA A 160 -12.37 -16.81 0.01
C ALA A 160 -11.62 -17.62 1.07
N LEU A 161 -11.15 -16.98 2.17
CA LEU A 161 -10.51 -17.67 3.27
C LEU A 161 -11.52 -18.47 4.09
N THR A 162 -11.95 -19.61 3.57
CA THR A 162 -12.91 -20.47 4.22
C THR A 162 -12.22 -21.29 5.32
N PRO A 163 -12.69 -21.22 6.58
CA PRO A 163 -12.15 -22.05 7.66
C PRO A 163 -12.29 -23.53 7.36
N LYS A 164 -11.30 -24.32 7.78
CA LYS A 164 -11.30 -25.77 7.60
C LYS A 164 -12.55 -26.44 8.17
N SER A 165 -13.02 -25.99 9.33
CA SER A 165 -14.24 -26.48 9.96
C SER A 165 -15.50 -26.29 9.12
N GLU A 166 -15.50 -25.25 8.28
CA GLU A 166 -16.62 -24.96 7.37
C GLU A 166 -16.58 -25.86 6.12
N ILE A 167 -15.38 -26.20 5.66
CA ILE A 167 -15.19 -27.11 4.51
C ILE A 167 -15.50 -28.57 4.91
N GLU A 168 -15.13 -28.98 6.13
CA GLU A 168 -15.35 -30.36 6.64
C GLU A 168 -16.76 -30.56 7.19
N GLY A 169 -17.55 -29.50 7.41
CA GLY A 169 -18.93 -29.56 7.88
C GLY A 169 -19.91 -29.95 6.79
N ASP A 170 -21.13 -30.34 7.19
CA ASP A 170 -22.21 -30.63 6.26
C ASP A 170 -22.81 -29.36 5.66
N MET A 171 -23.33 -29.46 4.44
CA MET A 171 -24.02 -28.36 3.77
C MET A 171 -25.23 -27.91 4.60
N GLY A 172 -25.18 -26.64 5.07
CA GLY A 172 -26.20 -26.05 5.92
C GLY A 172 -25.80 -25.88 7.38
N ASP A 173 -24.65 -26.38 7.79
CA ASP A 173 -24.11 -26.17 9.13
C ASP A 173 -23.79 -24.68 9.36
N MET A 174 -24.29 -24.15 10.48
CA MET A 174 -24.08 -22.75 10.83
C MET A 174 -22.72 -22.52 11.51
N GLN A 175 -21.74 -22.07 10.74
CA GLN A 175 -20.38 -21.76 11.22
C GLN A 175 -20.22 -20.26 11.58
N MET A 176 -21.12 -19.74 12.43
CA MET A 176 -21.15 -18.31 12.75
C MET A 176 -19.84 -17.79 13.34
N GLY A 177 -19.20 -16.85 12.64
CA GLY A 177 -18.03 -16.12 13.12
C GLY A 177 -16.71 -16.89 13.07
N SER A 178 -16.65 -18.07 12.47
CA SER A 178 -15.43 -18.88 12.30
C SER A 178 -14.35 -18.11 11.56
N GLN A 179 -14.67 -17.53 10.39
CA GLN A 179 -13.75 -16.68 9.61
C GLN A 179 -13.27 -15.45 10.40
N ALA A 180 -14.14 -14.80 11.17
CA ALA A 180 -13.75 -13.64 11.96
C ALA A 180 -12.79 -14.00 13.11
N ARG A 181 -12.94 -15.20 13.71
CA ARG A 181 -12.00 -15.72 14.72
C ARG A 181 -10.65 -16.04 14.10
N LEU A 182 -10.65 -16.72 12.95
CA LEU A 182 -9.46 -17.05 12.19
C LEU A 182 -8.68 -15.77 11.83
N MET A 183 -9.33 -14.77 11.26
CA MET A 183 -8.71 -13.47 10.93
C MET A 183 -8.18 -12.76 12.20
N SER A 184 -8.92 -12.81 13.31
CA SER A 184 -8.46 -12.19 14.57
C SER A 184 -7.20 -12.86 15.12
N GLN A 185 -7.10 -14.19 15.02
CA GLN A 185 -5.91 -14.94 15.40
C GLN A 185 -4.72 -14.62 14.48
N ALA A 186 -4.95 -14.63 13.17
CA ALA A 186 -3.94 -14.32 12.17
C ALA A 186 -3.36 -12.92 12.35
N MET A 187 -4.19 -11.90 12.54
CA MET A 187 -3.73 -10.52 12.72
C MET A 187 -2.83 -10.38 13.94
N ARG A 188 -3.16 -11.01 15.06
CA ARG A 188 -2.31 -11.00 16.27
C ARG A 188 -0.95 -11.66 16.02
N LYS A 189 -0.93 -12.77 15.26
CA LYS A 189 0.29 -13.53 14.96
C LYS A 189 1.18 -12.77 13.95
N LEU A 190 0.58 -12.28 12.86
CA LEU A 190 1.29 -11.67 11.74
C LEU A 190 1.86 -10.28 12.07
N THR A 191 1.17 -9.46 12.86
CA THR A 191 1.56 -8.05 13.06
C THR A 191 2.99 -7.87 13.55
N ALA A 192 3.43 -8.69 14.52
CA ALA A 192 4.78 -8.60 15.06
C ALA A 192 5.83 -9.08 14.06
N SER A 193 5.52 -10.11 13.27
CA SER A 193 6.43 -10.66 12.25
C SER A 193 6.58 -9.70 11.08
N ILE A 194 5.48 -9.13 10.60
CA ILE A 194 5.43 -8.14 9.51
C ILE A 194 6.30 -6.93 9.83
N GLY A 195 6.17 -6.34 11.04
CA GLY A 195 6.97 -5.19 11.44
C GLY A 195 8.47 -5.47 11.55
N ARG A 196 8.87 -6.71 11.87
CA ARG A 196 10.29 -7.11 11.97
C ARG A 196 10.93 -7.47 10.64
N SER A 197 10.17 -8.08 9.75
CA SER A 197 10.66 -8.53 8.44
C SER A 197 10.64 -7.43 7.37
N ASN A 198 10.08 -6.27 7.66
CA ASN A 198 9.80 -5.19 6.70
C ASN A 198 8.95 -5.65 5.50
N CYS A 199 8.27 -6.81 5.61
CA CYS A 199 7.38 -7.33 4.59
C CYS A 199 6.06 -6.58 4.59
N MET A 200 5.57 -6.16 3.43
CA MET A 200 4.22 -5.62 3.26
C MET A 200 3.23 -6.76 3.00
N VAL A 201 2.09 -6.75 3.68
CA VAL A 201 1.01 -7.72 3.42
C VAL A 201 -0.25 -7.00 3.00
N ILE A 202 -0.70 -7.27 1.77
CA ILE A 202 -1.94 -6.72 1.20
C ILE A 202 -3.04 -7.77 1.27
N PHE A 203 -4.13 -7.43 1.96
CA PHE A 203 -5.36 -8.20 1.94
C PHE A 203 -6.37 -7.54 1.00
N ILE A 204 -6.75 -8.22 -0.05
CA ILE A 204 -7.87 -7.84 -0.91
C ILE A 204 -9.15 -8.31 -0.21
N ASN A 205 -10.18 -7.44 -0.17
CA ASN A 205 -11.42 -7.75 0.53
C ASN A 205 -12.65 -7.33 -0.27
N GLN A 206 -13.76 -8.00 -0.01
CA GLN A 206 -15.04 -7.73 -0.64
C GLN A 206 -15.97 -6.98 0.33
N ILE A 207 -16.87 -6.19 -0.23
CA ILE A 207 -17.94 -5.52 0.52
C ILE A 207 -19.13 -6.47 0.69
N ARG A 208 -19.72 -6.45 1.87
CA ARG A 208 -20.98 -7.11 2.21
C ARG A 208 -21.93 -6.08 2.82
N MET A 209 -23.22 -6.32 2.67
CA MET A 209 -24.26 -5.47 3.25
C MET A 209 -24.74 -6.06 4.57
N LYS A 210 -24.74 -5.26 5.62
CA LYS A 210 -25.36 -5.63 6.91
C LYS A 210 -26.87 -5.47 6.82
N ILE A 211 -27.61 -6.51 7.20
CA ILE A 211 -29.06 -6.47 7.28
C ILE A 211 -29.49 -5.67 8.51
N GLY A 212 -30.54 -4.86 8.40
CA GLY A 212 -31.16 -4.15 9.52
C GLY A 212 -30.47 -2.87 9.99
N VAL A 213 -29.52 -2.32 9.20
CA VAL A 213 -28.89 -1.02 9.51
C VAL A 213 -29.81 0.09 9.02
N MET A 214 -30.48 0.78 9.96
CA MET A 214 -31.38 1.91 9.64
C MET A 214 -30.65 3.25 9.54
N PHE A 215 -29.47 3.41 10.19
CA PHE A 215 -28.68 4.64 10.20
C PHE A 215 -27.19 4.32 9.95
N GLY A 216 -26.54 5.19 9.19
CA GLY A 216 -25.12 5.02 8.80
C GLY A 216 -24.94 4.13 7.56
N SER A 217 -23.69 3.75 7.25
CA SER A 217 -23.42 2.88 6.10
C SER A 217 -23.65 1.41 6.46
N PRO A 218 -24.48 0.70 5.69
CA PRO A 218 -24.69 -0.73 5.85
C PRO A 218 -23.49 -1.55 5.36
N GLU A 219 -22.56 -0.95 4.62
CA GLU A 219 -21.42 -1.64 4.04
C GLU A 219 -20.41 -2.09 5.10
N THR A 220 -19.93 -3.31 4.96
CA THR A 220 -18.86 -3.87 5.78
C THR A 220 -17.98 -4.79 4.93
N THR A 221 -16.75 -5.03 5.36
CA THR A 221 -15.85 -6.00 4.72
C THR A 221 -15.98 -7.36 5.39
N THR A 222 -15.62 -8.45 4.69
CA THR A 222 -15.61 -9.82 5.21
C THR A 222 -14.49 -10.03 6.25
N GLY A 223 -14.51 -11.14 6.98
CA GLY A 223 -13.47 -11.48 7.95
C GLY A 223 -13.56 -10.74 9.30
N GLY A 224 -14.70 -10.08 9.57
CA GLY A 224 -14.95 -9.38 10.84
C GLY A 224 -14.26 -8.02 10.95
N ASN A 225 -13.91 -7.62 12.18
CA ASN A 225 -13.35 -6.29 12.44
C ASN A 225 -11.82 -6.28 12.62
N ALA A 226 -11.17 -7.43 12.78
CA ALA A 226 -9.75 -7.50 13.11
C ALA A 226 -8.89 -6.76 12.08
N LEU A 227 -9.07 -7.06 10.79
CA LEU A 227 -8.30 -6.42 9.72
C LEU A 227 -8.48 -4.90 9.70
N LYS A 228 -9.69 -4.38 9.99
CA LYS A 228 -9.94 -2.93 10.08
C LYS A 228 -9.10 -2.24 11.15
N PHE A 229 -8.82 -2.92 12.27
CA PHE A 229 -8.00 -2.37 13.34
C PHE A 229 -6.50 -2.52 13.06
N TYR A 230 -6.07 -3.69 12.57
CA TYR A 230 -4.67 -4.00 12.35
C TYR A 230 -4.07 -3.35 11.10
N ALA A 231 -4.84 -3.16 10.03
CA ALA A 231 -4.38 -2.48 8.83
C ALA A 231 -3.89 -1.05 9.14
N SER A 232 -2.72 -0.69 8.61
CA SER A 232 -2.16 0.66 8.68
C SER A 232 -2.74 1.57 7.61
N VAL A 233 -3.02 1.02 6.43
CA VAL A 233 -3.68 1.69 5.32
C VAL A 233 -4.90 0.89 4.89
N ARG A 234 -6.01 1.57 4.60
CA ARG A 234 -7.22 0.98 4.03
C ARG A 234 -7.66 1.82 2.84
N LEU A 235 -7.83 1.16 1.70
CA LEU A 235 -8.24 1.77 0.44
C LEU A 235 -9.61 1.24 0.02
N ASP A 236 -10.57 2.15 -0.15
CA ASP A 236 -11.89 1.86 -0.75
C ASP A 236 -11.80 2.19 -2.24
N ILE A 237 -11.83 1.17 -3.11
CA ILE A 237 -11.71 1.31 -4.56
C ILE A 237 -13.06 1.06 -5.22
N ARG A 238 -13.49 2.00 -6.08
CA ARG A 238 -14.79 1.95 -6.74
C ARG A 238 -14.69 2.41 -8.19
N ARG A 239 -15.50 1.80 -9.03
CA ARG A 239 -15.71 2.28 -10.39
C ARG A 239 -16.50 3.60 -10.33
N ALA A 240 -15.97 4.67 -10.95
CA ALA A 240 -16.61 5.98 -11.05
C ALA A 240 -17.38 6.17 -12.35
N GLY A 241 -16.94 5.50 -13.44
CA GLY A 241 -17.57 5.59 -14.75
C GLY A 241 -16.94 4.66 -15.77
N SER A 242 -17.48 4.62 -16.97
CA SER A 242 -16.90 3.88 -18.10
C SER A 242 -16.16 4.84 -19.03
N ILE A 243 -14.99 4.42 -19.50
CA ILE A 243 -14.24 5.10 -20.54
C ILE A 243 -14.62 4.44 -21.85
N LYS A 244 -15.00 5.25 -22.83
CA LYS A 244 -15.41 4.79 -24.16
C LYS A 244 -14.51 5.40 -25.22
N ASP A 245 -14.16 4.58 -26.18
CA ASP A 245 -13.67 5.05 -27.47
C ASP A 245 -14.78 4.77 -28.49
N ARG A 246 -15.40 5.85 -29.02
CA ARG A 246 -16.63 5.79 -29.83
C ARG A 246 -17.74 5.03 -29.10
N ASP A 247 -18.12 3.83 -29.57
CA ASP A 247 -19.17 2.99 -28.98
C ASP A 247 -18.65 1.86 -28.09
N GLU A 248 -17.33 1.64 -28.05
CA GLU A 248 -16.69 0.56 -27.31
C GLU A 248 -16.22 1.02 -25.93
N VAL A 249 -16.46 0.21 -24.90
CA VAL A 249 -15.96 0.48 -23.55
C VAL A 249 -14.53 -0.04 -23.45
N THR A 250 -13.56 0.86 -23.36
CA THR A 250 -12.14 0.56 -23.35
C THR A 250 -11.52 0.55 -21.94
N GLY A 251 -12.25 1.05 -20.95
CA GLY A 251 -11.74 1.12 -19.59
C GLY A 251 -12.76 1.66 -18.59
N ASN A 252 -12.29 1.85 -17.36
CA ASN A 252 -13.07 2.42 -16.27
C ASN A 252 -12.33 3.59 -15.63
N ALA A 253 -13.02 4.70 -15.42
CA ALA A 253 -12.61 5.69 -14.43
C ALA A 253 -12.80 5.08 -13.04
N THR A 254 -11.73 5.07 -12.26
CA THR A 254 -11.68 4.40 -10.96
C THR A 254 -11.40 5.44 -9.88
N ARG A 255 -12.14 5.36 -8.80
CA ARG A 255 -11.99 6.21 -7.63
C ARG A 255 -11.45 5.41 -6.47
N VAL A 256 -10.37 5.90 -5.84
CA VAL A 256 -9.80 5.32 -4.63
C VAL A 256 -9.86 6.34 -3.50
N LYS A 257 -10.45 5.93 -2.37
CA LYS A 257 -10.49 6.71 -1.14
C LYS A 257 -9.59 6.07 -0.08
N VAL A 258 -8.66 6.84 0.46
CA VAL A 258 -7.82 6.44 1.59
C VAL A 258 -8.65 6.60 2.86
N VAL A 259 -9.34 5.54 3.31
CA VAL A 259 -10.26 5.61 4.46
C VAL A 259 -9.56 5.47 5.80
N LYS A 260 -8.33 4.94 5.80
CA LYS A 260 -7.44 4.86 6.96
C LYS A 260 -6.00 4.99 6.51
N ASN A 261 -5.23 5.79 7.23
CA ASN A 261 -3.80 5.91 7.02
C ASN A 261 -3.12 6.23 8.36
N LYS A 262 -2.14 5.40 8.77
CA LYS A 262 -1.37 5.61 10.00
C LYS A 262 -0.02 6.29 9.76
N VAL A 263 0.35 6.52 8.49
CA VAL A 263 1.65 7.09 8.11
C VAL A 263 1.54 8.51 7.54
N ALA A 264 0.32 8.95 7.19
CA ALA A 264 0.02 10.31 6.72
C ALA A 264 -1.47 10.64 6.98
N PRO A 265 -1.92 11.90 6.79
CA PRO A 265 -3.32 12.26 6.94
C PRO A 265 -4.24 11.45 6.01
N PRO A 266 -5.30 10.79 6.56
CA PRO A 266 -6.25 10.00 5.77
C PRO A 266 -7.30 10.87 5.05
N PHE A 267 -8.27 10.19 4.44
CA PHE A 267 -9.48 10.72 3.79
C PHE A 267 -9.23 11.46 2.47
N ARG A 268 -8.03 11.33 1.90
CA ARG A 268 -7.77 11.78 0.54
C ARG A 268 -8.45 10.85 -0.46
N GLN A 269 -8.84 11.41 -1.59
CA GLN A 269 -9.50 10.71 -2.68
C GLN A 269 -8.81 11.06 -3.98
N VAL A 270 -8.61 10.05 -4.82
CA VAL A 270 -8.01 10.17 -6.15
C VAL A 270 -8.85 9.44 -7.17
N GLU A 271 -8.76 9.89 -8.41
CA GLU A 271 -9.37 9.23 -9.56
C GLU A 271 -8.31 9.04 -10.65
N PHE A 272 -8.32 7.87 -11.24
CA PHE A 272 -7.47 7.50 -12.37
C PHE A 272 -8.18 6.50 -13.27
N ASP A 273 -7.66 6.37 -14.49
CA ASP A 273 -8.21 5.49 -15.50
C ASP A 273 -7.55 4.10 -15.41
N ILE A 274 -8.37 3.04 -15.39
CA ILE A 274 -7.93 1.65 -15.61
C ILE A 274 -8.38 1.25 -17.01
N MET A 275 -7.42 1.04 -17.91
CA MET A 275 -7.67 0.60 -19.28
C MET A 275 -7.69 -0.93 -19.34
N TYR A 276 -8.62 -1.49 -20.09
CA TYR A 276 -8.74 -2.95 -20.22
C TYR A 276 -7.53 -3.54 -20.95
N GLY A 277 -6.90 -4.52 -20.33
CA GLY A 277 -5.69 -5.17 -20.85
C GLY A 277 -4.38 -4.40 -20.66
N GLU A 278 -4.42 -3.12 -20.22
CA GLU A 278 -3.24 -2.28 -19.99
C GLU A 278 -3.05 -1.89 -18.52
N GLY A 279 -4.16 -1.88 -17.72
CA GLY A 279 -4.13 -1.47 -16.33
C GLY A 279 -4.21 0.05 -16.13
N ILE A 280 -3.53 0.57 -15.12
CA ILE A 280 -3.55 1.99 -14.75
C ILE A 280 -2.90 2.84 -15.83
N SER A 281 -3.61 3.88 -16.32
CA SER A 281 -3.12 4.81 -17.36
C SER A 281 -2.16 5.83 -16.75
N LYS A 282 -0.88 5.46 -16.56
CA LYS A 282 0.16 6.34 -15.98
C LYS A 282 0.26 7.67 -16.72
N VAL A 283 0.36 7.64 -18.06
CA VAL A 283 0.47 8.87 -18.86
C VAL A 283 -0.78 9.75 -18.75
N GLY A 284 -1.96 9.17 -18.56
CA GLY A 284 -3.19 9.91 -18.32
C GLY A 284 -3.13 10.70 -17.00
N GLU A 285 -2.63 10.05 -15.94
CA GLU A 285 -2.41 10.72 -14.66
C GLU A 285 -1.36 11.83 -14.72
N LEU A 286 -0.25 11.61 -15.45
CA LEU A 286 0.80 12.63 -15.62
C LEU A 286 0.24 13.91 -16.23
N ILE A 287 -0.65 13.81 -17.23
CA ILE A 287 -1.29 14.98 -17.83
C ILE A 287 -2.19 15.66 -16.82
N ASP A 288 -3.08 14.92 -16.16
CA ASP A 288 -4.08 15.48 -15.26
C ASP A 288 -3.46 16.08 -14.00
N LEU A 289 -2.46 15.42 -13.43
CA LEU A 289 -1.71 15.90 -12.27
C LEU A 289 -0.74 17.02 -12.66
N GLY A 290 -0.11 16.92 -13.83
CA GLY A 290 0.78 17.94 -14.37
C GLY A 290 0.08 19.28 -14.56
N ILE A 291 -1.17 19.27 -15.03
CA ILE A 291 -1.99 20.47 -15.12
C ILE A 291 -2.28 21.05 -13.73
N LYS A 292 -2.66 20.18 -12.76
CA LYS A 292 -2.94 20.62 -11.38
C LYS A 292 -1.72 21.20 -10.69
N ALA A 293 -0.54 20.65 -10.97
CA ALA A 293 0.74 21.11 -10.41
C ALA A 293 1.36 22.29 -11.18
N GLY A 294 0.75 22.72 -12.29
CA GLY A 294 1.31 23.77 -13.14
C GLY A 294 2.57 23.38 -13.92
N VAL A 295 2.83 22.06 -14.01
CA VAL A 295 3.96 21.48 -14.77
C VAL A 295 3.60 21.32 -16.25
N VAL A 296 2.36 20.95 -16.53
CA VAL A 296 1.80 20.86 -17.88
C VAL A 296 0.80 22.00 -18.06
N GLU A 297 0.96 22.75 -19.13
CA GLU A 297 0.05 23.84 -19.47
C GLU A 297 -1.04 23.35 -20.42
N LYS A 298 -2.27 23.85 -20.19
CA LYS A 298 -3.41 23.61 -21.07
C LYS A 298 -3.98 24.94 -21.58
N SER A 299 -3.87 25.15 -22.89
CA SER A 299 -4.45 26.31 -23.56
C SER A 299 -5.47 25.87 -24.60
N GLY A 300 -6.76 26.02 -24.29
CA GLY A 300 -7.85 25.50 -25.10
C GLY A 300 -7.78 23.96 -25.21
N SER A 301 -7.59 23.45 -26.44
CA SER A 301 -7.39 22.02 -26.71
C SER A 301 -5.93 21.59 -26.72
N TRP A 302 -4.98 22.51 -26.61
CA TRP A 302 -3.55 22.23 -26.67
C TRP A 302 -2.95 21.98 -25.29
N TYR A 303 -2.05 21.03 -25.24
CA TYR A 303 -1.23 20.69 -24.07
C TYR A 303 0.23 20.98 -24.39
N SER A 304 0.98 21.56 -23.44
CA SER A 304 2.39 21.87 -23.57
C SER A 304 3.16 21.62 -22.28
N TYR A 305 4.44 21.31 -22.45
CA TYR A 305 5.40 21.18 -21.36
C TYR A 305 6.60 22.08 -21.67
N GLY A 306 6.78 23.14 -20.88
CA GLY A 306 7.68 24.23 -21.23
C GLY A 306 7.27 24.86 -22.58
N ASP A 307 8.22 25.00 -23.48
CA ASP A 307 8.00 25.57 -24.82
C ASP A 307 7.49 24.53 -25.86
N GLU A 308 7.41 23.25 -25.49
CA GLU A 308 7.07 22.16 -26.40
C GLU A 308 5.58 21.79 -26.34
N ARG A 309 4.93 21.72 -27.51
CA ARG A 309 3.55 21.24 -27.61
C ARG A 309 3.53 19.72 -27.62
N ILE A 310 2.88 19.11 -26.61
CA ILE A 310 2.78 17.65 -26.46
C ILE A 310 1.52 17.05 -27.10
N GLY A 311 0.56 17.87 -27.53
CA GLY A 311 -0.58 17.36 -28.29
C GLY A 311 -1.81 18.28 -28.28
N GLN A 312 -2.66 18.09 -29.29
CA GLN A 312 -4.01 18.66 -29.33
C GLN A 312 -5.01 17.61 -28.89
N GLY A 313 -5.67 17.83 -27.75
CA GLY A 313 -6.54 16.87 -27.09
C GLY A 313 -5.76 15.91 -26.16
N ARG A 314 -6.48 15.39 -25.14
CA ARG A 314 -5.89 14.54 -24.07
C ARG A 314 -5.29 13.25 -24.64
N GLU A 315 -5.95 12.62 -25.61
CA GLU A 315 -5.48 11.33 -26.16
C GLU A 315 -4.20 11.50 -27.00
N ASN A 316 -4.09 12.58 -27.77
CA ASN A 316 -2.84 12.86 -28.51
C ASN A 316 -1.69 13.19 -27.55
N ALA A 317 -1.96 13.92 -26.46
CA ALA A 317 -0.95 14.19 -25.43
C ALA A 317 -0.51 12.91 -24.71
N LYS A 318 -1.44 11.98 -24.44
CA LYS A 318 -1.11 10.65 -23.88
C LYS A 318 -0.22 9.86 -24.83
N GLN A 319 -0.55 9.85 -26.13
CA GLN A 319 0.26 9.14 -27.11
C GLN A 319 1.65 9.76 -27.23
N PHE A 320 1.74 11.08 -27.27
CA PHE A 320 3.02 11.76 -27.30
C PHE A 320 3.92 11.39 -26.11
N LEU A 321 3.38 11.35 -24.87
CA LEU A 321 4.15 10.97 -23.69
C LEU A 321 4.52 9.47 -23.68
N ARG A 322 3.74 8.59 -24.31
CA ARG A 322 4.12 7.18 -24.51
C ARG A 322 5.34 7.06 -25.44
N ASP A 323 5.39 7.90 -26.47
CA ASP A 323 6.47 7.90 -27.45
C ASP A 323 7.73 8.66 -26.96
N HIS A 324 7.60 9.44 -25.87
CA HIS A 324 8.66 10.24 -25.26
C HIS A 324 8.77 9.95 -23.74
N PRO A 325 9.28 8.77 -23.35
CA PRO A 325 9.37 8.35 -21.94
C PRO A 325 10.22 9.29 -21.09
N ASP A 326 11.31 9.83 -21.63
CA ASP A 326 12.19 10.77 -20.92
C ASP A 326 11.42 12.03 -20.46
N MET A 327 10.56 12.56 -21.34
CA MET A 327 9.70 13.68 -21.00
C MET A 327 8.63 13.31 -19.97
N ALA A 328 8.06 12.10 -20.08
CA ALA A 328 7.10 11.59 -19.11
C ALA A 328 7.74 11.49 -17.72
N HIS A 329 8.97 10.98 -17.62
CA HIS A 329 9.74 10.94 -16.37
C HIS A 329 10.03 12.34 -15.82
N ALA A 330 10.48 13.27 -16.67
CA ALA A 330 10.76 14.65 -16.25
C ALA A 330 9.50 15.35 -15.71
N ILE A 331 8.33 15.08 -16.29
CA ILE A 331 7.04 15.59 -15.78
C ILE A 331 6.70 14.94 -14.44
N GLU A 332 6.88 13.62 -14.32
CA GLU A 332 6.63 12.88 -13.08
C GLU A 332 7.48 13.42 -11.93
N ASP A 333 8.79 13.59 -12.14
CA ASP A 333 9.72 14.10 -11.14
C ASP A 333 9.33 15.48 -10.65
N LYS A 334 8.96 16.38 -11.56
CA LYS A 334 8.47 17.72 -11.18
C LYS A 334 7.17 17.68 -10.39
N ILE A 335 6.26 16.76 -10.72
CA ILE A 335 5.03 16.55 -9.96
C ILE A 335 5.36 16.03 -8.57
N ARG A 336 6.26 15.04 -8.45
CA ARG A 336 6.71 14.48 -7.16
C ARG A 336 7.36 15.56 -6.30
N ALA A 337 8.28 16.35 -6.86
CA ALA A 337 8.93 17.47 -6.19
C ALA A 337 7.93 18.49 -5.65
N SER A 338 6.92 18.85 -6.44
CA SER A 338 5.88 19.80 -6.02
C SER A 338 5.04 19.32 -4.82
N HIS A 339 5.06 18.02 -4.54
CA HIS A 339 4.34 17.41 -3.41
C HIS A 339 5.27 16.96 -2.27
N GLY A 340 6.58 17.30 -2.34
CA GLY A 340 7.57 16.93 -1.32
C GLY A 340 7.85 15.42 -1.26
N LEU A 341 7.73 14.72 -2.39
CA LEU A 341 7.97 13.29 -2.54
C LEU A 341 9.29 13.00 -3.26
N ASP A 342 10.27 13.89 -3.14
CA ASP A 342 11.64 13.67 -3.64
C ASP A 342 12.36 12.61 -2.78
N PHE A 343 12.01 11.38 -2.96
CA PHE A 343 12.85 10.26 -2.56
C PHE A 343 13.86 10.08 -3.69
N GLY A 344 15.11 10.53 -3.47
CA GLY A 344 16.17 10.53 -4.47
C GLY A 344 16.13 9.26 -5.30
N VAL A 345 16.00 9.44 -6.61
CA VAL A 345 16.29 8.39 -7.59
C VAL A 345 17.72 7.99 -7.28
N ALA A 346 17.94 6.72 -6.91
CA ALA A 346 19.28 6.16 -6.92
C ALA A 346 19.81 6.41 -8.32
N ASP A 347 20.82 7.26 -8.41
CA ASP A 347 21.60 7.50 -9.61
C ASP A 347 22.22 6.13 -9.96
N ASP A 348 21.61 5.40 -10.88
CA ASP A 348 22.21 4.24 -11.51
C ASP A 348 23.37 4.76 -12.34
N GLY A 349 24.45 5.09 -11.63
CA GLY A 349 25.71 5.42 -12.21
C GLY A 349 26.21 4.23 -13.03
N ASP A 350 25.96 4.26 -14.32
CA ASP A 350 26.75 3.55 -15.34
C ASP A 350 28.20 4.04 -15.23
N GLU A 351 28.96 3.48 -14.29
CA GLU A 351 30.41 3.48 -14.38
C GLU A 351 30.81 2.60 -15.57
N VAL A 352 30.83 3.22 -16.74
CA VAL A 352 31.61 2.70 -17.87
C VAL A 352 33.06 2.70 -17.44
N MET A 353 33.53 1.56 -16.96
CA MET A 353 34.96 1.29 -16.79
C MET A 353 35.60 1.36 -18.18
N ALA A 354 36.26 2.46 -18.47
CA ALA A 354 37.21 2.53 -19.57
C ALA A 354 38.43 1.65 -19.20
N GLU A 355 38.58 0.52 -19.87
CA GLU A 355 39.83 -0.22 -19.90
C GLU A 355 40.82 0.55 -20.79
N ASP A 356 41.95 0.95 -20.21
CA ASP A 356 43.23 1.20 -20.89
C ASP A 356 44.05 -0.07 -20.91
#